data_9a97b28dfa75bac4ec27eeb00e01fd97
#
_entry.id   9a97b28dfa75bac4ec27eeb00e01fd97
#
_cell.length_a   1.000
_cell.length_b   1.000
_cell.length_c   1.000
_cell.angle_alpha   90.00
_cell.angle_beta   90.00
_cell.angle_gamma   90.00
#
_symmetry.space_group_name_H-M   'P 1'
#
loop_
_entity.id
_entity.type
_entity.pdbx_description
1 polymer ?
#
loop_
_entity_poly.entity_id
_entity_poly.type
_entity_poly.pdbx_seq_one_letter_code
_entity_poly.pdbx_strand_id
1 'polypeptide(L)'
;MAPKPAEKKPPSTAGKAPASAGKAPSEGAKKTSKAPTKSAEKRKAGSKIRKETYSTYIYRVLKQVHPDTGISNKAMAILNSFVQDIFERIASEASKLASYNKKSTISSREIQTSVRLILPGALSKHAIAAVSYTHLT
;
A
#
# COMPACT_ATOMS: atom_id res chain seq x y z
N MET A 1 -56.78 0.13 -7.08
CA MET A 1 -56.62 0.03 -8.55
C MET A 1 -55.28 0.56 -8.92
N ALA A 2 -54.36 -0.34 -9.22
CA ALA A 2 -53.05 -0.02 -9.79
C ALA A 2 -53.12 -0.14 -11.31
N PRO A 3 -52.21 0.50 -12.03
CA PRO A 3 -51.62 -0.19 -13.15
C PRO A 3 -50.08 -0.14 -13.13
N LYS A 4 -49.55 -1.28 -13.46
CA LYS A 4 -48.21 -1.68 -13.74
C LYS A 4 -47.76 -1.11 -15.10
N PRO A 5 -46.55 -0.61 -15.26
CA PRO A 5 -46.00 -0.45 -16.61
C PRO A 5 -44.86 -1.43 -16.89
N ALA A 6 -44.92 -1.81 -18.14
CA ALA A 6 -44.25 -2.84 -18.86
C ALA A 6 -42.73 -2.71 -19.01
N GLU A 7 -42.16 -3.87 -19.05
CA GLU A 7 -40.85 -4.30 -19.53
C GLU A 7 -40.57 -3.86 -20.97
N LYS A 8 -39.40 -3.27 -21.23
CA LYS A 8 -38.81 -3.15 -22.58
C LYS A 8 -37.43 -3.67 -22.62
N LYS A 9 -37.28 -4.80 -23.27
CA LYS A 9 -36.10 -5.52 -23.68
C LYS A 9 -35.41 -4.82 -24.86
N PRO A 10 -34.10 -4.68 -24.93
CA PRO A 10 -33.43 -4.22 -26.15
C PRO A 10 -33.07 -5.37 -27.08
N PRO A 11 -32.99 -5.13 -28.39
CA PRO A 11 -32.75 -6.17 -29.37
C PRO A 11 -31.28 -6.44 -29.61
N SER A 12 -30.98 -7.72 -29.85
CA SER A 12 -29.73 -8.26 -30.34
C SER A 12 -29.58 -8.01 -31.83
N THR A 13 -28.41 -7.59 -32.27
CA THR A 13 -28.01 -7.71 -33.66
C THR A 13 -26.66 -8.38 -33.78
N ALA A 14 -26.71 -9.55 -34.36
CA ALA A 14 -25.57 -10.33 -34.84
C ALA A 14 -25.11 -9.80 -36.22
N GLY A 15 -23.84 -9.90 -36.49
CA GLY A 15 -23.29 -9.65 -37.84
C GLY A 15 -21.75 -9.86 -37.80
N LYS A 16 -21.33 -11.02 -38.03
CA LYS A 16 -20.77 -11.66 -39.21
C LYS A 16 -19.29 -11.29 -39.51
N ALA A 17 -18.45 -12.31 -39.29
CA ALA A 17 -17.09 -12.39 -39.83
C ALA A 17 -17.11 -12.66 -41.35
N PRO A 18 -16.02 -12.38 -42.07
CA PRO A 18 -15.47 -13.42 -42.91
C PRO A 18 -13.96 -13.63 -42.80
N ALA A 19 -13.61 -14.88 -42.98
CA ALA A 19 -12.27 -15.42 -43.16
C ALA A 19 -11.80 -15.25 -44.58
N SER A 20 -10.48 -15.18 -44.81
CA SER A 20 -9.70 -15.84 -45.88
C SER A 20 -8.23 -15.53 -45.65
N ALA A 21 -7.38 -16.48 -45.35
CA ALA A 21 -6.73 -17.48 -46.21
C ALA A 21 -5.68 -16.85 -47.16
N GLY A 22 -4.43 -17.32 -46.97
CA GLY A 22 -3.47 -17.30 -48.04
C GLY A 22 -2.02 -17.16 -47.58
N LYS A 23 -1.34 -18.27 -47.31
CA LYS A 23 -0.24 -18.87 -48.10
C LYS A 23 1.17 -18.41 -47.74
N ALA A 24 1.93 -19.32 -47.15
CA ALA A 24 3.39 -19.44 -47.28
C ALA A 24 3.73 -20.02 -48.68
N PRO A 25 4.95 -19.91 -49.16
CA PRO A 25 6.05 -20.72 -48.74
C PRO A 25 7.50 -20.14 -48.95
N SER A 26 8.43 -20.90 -48.36
CA SER A 26 9.76 -21.36 -48.83
C SER A 26 10.99 -20.46 -48.73
N GLU A 27 11.89 -20.97 -47.92
CA GLU A 27 13.26 -21.47 -48.21
C GLU A 27 14.34 -20.46 -48.61
N GLY A 28 15.45 -20.56 -47.85
CA GLY A 28 16.74 -20.00 -48.23
C GLY A 28 17.75 -20.01 -47.09
N ALA A 29 18.38 -21.15 -46.91
CA ALA A 29 19.52 -21.35 -46.04
C ALA A 29 20.72 -20.52 -46.44
N LYS A 30 21.44 -19.89 -45.50
CA LYS A 30 22.92 -19.92 -45.51
C LYS A 30 23.50 -19.55 -44.14
N LYS A 31 24.27 -20.50 -43.63
CA LYS A 31 25.23 -20.41 -42.54
C LYS A 31 26.23 -19.28 -42.76
N THR A 32 26.51 -18.51 -41.71
CA THR A 32 27.90 -18.21 -41.35
C THR A 32 27.99 -17.85 -39.90
N SER A 33 28.80 -18.61 -39.22
CA SER A 33 29.26 -18.51 -37.85
C SER A 33 30.05 -17.22 -37.63
N LYS A 34 29.73 -16.52 -36.56
CA LYS A 34 30.75 -15.78 -35.79
C LYS A 34 30.29 -15.66 -34.35
N ALA A 35 31.06 -16.25 -33.51
CA ALA A 35 30.90 -16.35 -32.06
C ALA A 35 31.25 -15.03 -31.32
N PRO A 36 31.19 -14.98 -30.00
CA PRO A 36 30.45 -13.99 -29.24
C PRO A 36 31.42 -12.98 -28.62
N THR A 37 31.04 -11.74 -28.65
CA THR A 37 31.67 -10.77 -27.75
C THR A 37 30.67 -10.57 -26.57
N LYS A 38 30.98 -11.22 -25.46
CA LYS A 38 30.41 -10.91 -24.17
C LYS A 38 30.88 -9.54 -23.73
N SER A 39 30.14 -8.51 -24.02
CA SER A 39 30.17 -7.32 -23.19
C SER A 39 29.08 -7.50 -22.11
N ALA A 40 29.53 -7.98 -20.97
CA ALA A 40 28.76 -8.00 -19.76
C ALA A 40 28.54 -6.54 -19.33
N GLU A 41 27.52 -5.93 -19.87
CA GLU A 41 26.98 -4.69 -19.35
C GLU A 41 26.38 -5.01 -17.99
N LYS A 42 27.22 -4.84 -16.95
CA LYS A 42 26.84 -4.86 -15.55
C LYS A 42 25.81 -3.77 -15.36
N ARG A 43 24.53 -4.11 -15.56
CA ARG A 43 23.40 -3.26 -15.20
C ARG A 43 23.60 -2.91 -13.74
N LYS A 44 24.04 -1.69 -13.45
CA LYS A 44 24.03 -1.12 -12.12
C LYS A 44 22.61 -1.29 -11.61
N ALA A 45 22.45 -2.20 -10.64
CA ALA A 45 21.21 -2.33 -9.90
C ALA A 45 20.94 -0.95 -9.32
N GLY A 46 19.99 -0.24 -9.91
CA GLY A 46 19.56 1.06 -9.41
C GLY A 46 19.26 0.88 -7.94
N SER A 47 19.89 1.69 -7.10
CA SER A 47 19.65 1.72 -5.67
C SER A 47 18.15 1.80 -5.46
N LYS A 48 17.54 0.67 -5.10
CA LYS A 48 16.11 0.58 -4.85
C LYS A 48 15.84 1.43 -3.62
N ILE A 49 15.25 2.61 -3.81
CA ILE A 49 14.89 3.51 -2.71
C ILE A 49 14.10 2.67 -1.70
N ARG A 50 14.65 2.53 -0.51
CA ARG A 50 14.03 1.77 0.58
C ARG A 50 12.76 2.49 0.99
N LYS A 51 11.60 1.92 0.66
CA LYS A 51 10.32 2.41 1.14
C LYS A 51 10.10 1.85 2.54
N GLU A 52 9.87 2.74 3.48
CA GLU A 52 9.46 2.35 4.82
C GLU A 52 8.07 1.73 4.76
N THR A 53 7.93 0.52 5.28
CA THR A 53 6.66 -0.18 5.28
C THR A 53 6.42 -0.84 6.64
N TYR A 54 5.19 -0.75 7.13
CA TYR A 54 4.72 -1.35 8.38
C TYR A 54 3.98 -2.67 8.14
N SER A 55 4.00 -3.18 6.91
CA SER A 55 3.20 -4.34 6.48
C SER A 55 3.40 -5.57 7.35
N THR A 56 4.64 -5.88 7.72
CA THR A 56 4.95 -7.04 8.57
C THR A 56 4.34 -6.91 9.95
N TYR A 57 4.39 -5.74 10.54
CA TYR A 57 3.84 -5.47 11.87
C TYR A 57 2.31 -5.48 11.84
N ILE A 58 1.71 -4.86 10.85
CA ILE A 58 0.25 -4.87 10.64
C ILE A 58 -0.24 -6.31 10.48
N TYR A 59 0.45 -7.13 9.70
CA TYR A 59 0.10 -8.53 9.52
C TYR A 59 0.21 -9.33 10.83
N ARG A 60 1.26 -9.12 11.62
CA ARG A 60 1.42 -9.78 12.92
C ARG A 60 0.28 -9.43 13.87
N VAL A 61 -0.08 -8.16 13.97
CA VAL A 61 -1.20 -7.71 14.80
C VAL A 61 -2.51 -8.32 14.33
N LEU A 62 -2.76 -8.34 13.01
CA LEU A 62 -3.95 -8.98 12.44
C LEU A 62 -4.05 -10.46 12.84
N LYS A 63 -2.94 -11.20 12.78
CA LYS A 63 -2.90 -12.62 13.14
C LYS A 63 -3.06 -12.86 14.65
N GLN A 64 -2.65 -11.91 15.47
CA GLN A 64 -2.90 -11.99 16.91
C GLN A 64 -4.37 -11.78 17.28
N VAL A 65 -5.04 -10.85 16.61
CA VAL A 65 -6.44 -10.48 16.91
C VAL A 65 -7.41 -11.38 16.15
N HIS A 66 -7.12 -11.69 14.90
CA HIS A 66 -7.95 -12.50 14.02
C HIS A 66 -7.09 -13.49 13.23
N PRO A 67 -6.76 -14.68 13.83
CA PRO A 67 -5.85 -15.65 13.21
C PRO A 67 -6.30 -16.16 11.84
N ASP A 68 -7.62 -16.28 11.64
CA ASP A 68 -8.21 -16.84 10.43
C ASP A 68 -8.48 -15.81 9.32
N THR A 69 -8.22 -14.54 9.58
CA THR A 69 -8.50 -13.46 8.63
C THR A 69 -7.26 -13.12 7.81
N GLY A 70 -7.41 -13.08 6.49
CA GLY A 70 -6.40 -12.60 5.56
C GLY A 70 -6.55 -11.11 5.25
N ILE A 71 -5.56 -10.54 4.59
CA ILE A 71 -5.59 -9.15 4.13
C ILE A 71 -5.07 -9.06 2.69
N SER A 72 -5.78 -8.30 1.85
CA SER A 72 -5.34 -8.06 0.47
C SER A 72 -4.19 -7.05 0.41
N ASN A 73 -3.40 -7.11 -0.66
CA ASN A 73 -2.29 -6.16 -0.86
C ASN A 73 -2.80 -4.70 -0.93
N LYS A 74 -3.97 -4.49 -1.51
CA LYS A 74 -4.59 -3.15 -1.58
C LYS A 74 -4.98 -2.64 -0.19
N ALA A 75 -5.61 -3.48 0.62
CA ALA A 75 -5.95 -3.15 2.01
C ALA A 75 -4.69 -2.88 2.85
N MET A 76 -3.65 -3.69 2.67
CA MET A 76 -2.36 -3.48 3.33
C MET A 76 -1.73 -2.13 2.96
N ALA A 77 -1.78 -1.73 1.69
CA ALA A 77 -1.29 -0.42 1.24
C ALA A 77 -2.05 0.73 1.90
N ILE A 78 -3.37 0.62 2.03
CA ILE A 78 -4.22 1.62 2.70
C ILE A 78 -3.85 1.72 4.19
N LEU A 79 -3.72 0.59 4.89
CA LEU A 79 -3.34 0.58 6.29
C LEU A 79 -1.94 1.15 6.52
N ASN A 80 -1.00 0.85 5.64
CA ASN A 80 0.35 1.41 5.71
C ASN A 80 0.34 2.94 5.57
N SER A 81 -0.44 3.46 4.64
CA SER A 81 -0.62 4.92 4.47
C SER A 81 -1.30 5.54 5.69
N PHE A 82 -2.28 4.85 6.28
CA PHE A 82 -2.96 5.29 7.50
C PHE A 82 -1.98 5.40 8.68
N VAL A 83 -1.16 4.39 8.90
CA VAL A 83 -0.16 4.41 9.98
C VAL A 83 0.82 5.58 9.79
N GLN A 84 1.27 5.81 8.56
CA GLN A 84 2.18 6.90 8.23
C GLN A 84 1.54 8.27 8.48
N ASP A 85 0.29 8.45 8.08
CA ASP A 85 -0.46 9.71 8.30
C ASP A 85 -0.64 10.02 9.80
N ILE A 86 -1.06 9.04 10.59
CA ILE A 86 -1.22 9.20 12.04
C ILE A 86 0.12 9.52 12.72
N PHE A 87 1.20 8.85 12.31
CA PHE A 87 2.54 9.15 12.81
C PHE A 87 2.93 10.60 12.54
N GLU A 88 2.74 11.07 11.31
CA GLU A 88 3.07 12.43 10.91
C GLU A 88 2.27 13.47 11.72
N ARG A 89 0.98 13.24 11.92
CA ARG A 89 0.13 14.11 12.73
C ARG A 89 0.60 14.19 14.18
N ILE A 90 0.88 13.05 14.79
CA ILE A 90 1.35 12.99 16.18
C ILE A 90 2.72 13.66 16.31
N ALA A 91 3.65 13.38 15.42
CA ALA A 91 4.99 13.97 15.44
C ALA A 91 4.95 15.49 15.24
N SER A 92 4.13 15.97 14.34
CA SER A 92 3.93 17.41 14.09
C SER A 92 3.38 18.13 15.32
N GLU A 93 2.38 17.56 15.97
CA GLU A 93 1.79 18.15 17.18
C GLU A 93 2.76 18.10 18.37
N ALA A 94 3.48 16.98 18.53
CA ALA A 94 4.52 16.86 19.56
C ALA A 94 5.65 17.88 19.36
N SER A 95 6.04 18.15 18.13
CA SER A 95 7.04 19.18 17.80
C SER A 95 6.56 20.58 18.17
N LYS A 96 5.30 20.90 17.91
CA LYS A 96 4.71 22.18 18.33
C LYS A 96 4.70 22.31 19.85
N LEU A 97 4.30 21.27 20.57
CA LEU A 97 4.28 21.26 22.03
C LEU A 97 5.68 21.43 22.62
N ALA A 98 6.68 20.77 22.06
CA ALA A 98 8.07 20.95 22.47
C ALA A 98 8.53 22.41 22.26
N SER A 99 8.19 22.97 21.11
CA SER A 99 8.49 24.39 20.78
C SER A 99 7.83 25.36 21.76
N TYR A 100 6.56 25.17 22.10
CA TYR A 100 5.86 25.99 23.09
C TYR A 100 6.52 25.90 24.47
N ASN A 101 7.01 24.74 24.85
CA ASN A 101 7.70 24.49 26.11
C ASN A 101 9.19 24.89 26.06
N LYS A 102 9.64 25.53 24.97
CA LYS A 102 11.05 25.92 24.74
C LYS A 102 12.04 24.76 24.88
N LYS A 103 11.61 23.57 24.47
CA LYS A 103 12.43 22.36 24.46
C LYS A 103 12.89 22.05 23.05
N SER A 104 14.13 21.63 22.90
CA SER A 104 14.72 21.19 21.63
C SER A 104 14.48 19.71 21.34
N THR A 105 13.93 18.98 22.31
CA THR A 105 13.75 17.51 22.23
C THR A 105 12.31 17.15 22.55
N ILE A 106 11.74 16.26 21.76
CA ILE A 106 10.43 15.66 21.99
C ILE A 106 10.60 14.53 23.02
N SER A 107 9.93 14.64 24.15
CA SER A 107 9.91 13.62 25.19
C SER A 107 8.58 12.84 25.17
N SER A 108 8.48 11.80 25.98
CA SER A 108 7.26 11.02 26.12
C SER A 108 6.03 11.86 26.52
N ARG A 109 6.23 12.94 27.25
CA ARG A 109 5.16 13.86 27.64
C ARG A 109 4.52 14.57 26.46
N GLU A 110 5.34 15.06 25.53
CA GLU A 110 4.87 15.70 24.31
C GLU A 110 4.10 14.69 23.44
N ILE A 111 4.58 13.44 23.35
CA ILE A 111 3.87 12.37 22.64
C ILE A 111 2.56 12.03 23.31
N GLN A 112 2.51 11.87 24.63
CA GLN A 112 1.26 11.60 25.35
C GLN A 112 0.21 12.69 25.15
N THR A 113 0.63 13.96 25.20
CA THR A 113 -0.28 15.08 25.00
C THR A 113 -0.78 15.12 23.56
N SER A 114 0.09 14.91 22.58
CA SER A 114 -0.29 14.85 21.17
C SER A 114 -1.29 13.73 20.89
N VAL A 115 -1.06 12.55 21.46
CA VAL A 115 -1.97 11.41 21.33
C VAL A 115 -3.36 11.74 21.90
N ARG A 116 -3.43 12.43 23.05
CA ARG A 116 -4.71 12.89 23.63
C ARG A 116 -5.44 13.88 22.74
N LEU A 117 -4.71 14.75 22.05
CA LEU A 117 -5.30 15.78 21.17
C LEU A 117 -5.82 15.18 19.86
N ILE A 118 -5.13 14.17 19.31
CA ILE A 118 -5.39 13.65 17.98
C ILE A 118 -6.36 12.46 18.00
N LEU A 119 -6.17 11.52 18.93
CA LEU A 119 -6.95 10.30 18.96
C LEU A 119 -8.26 10.48 19.77
N PRO A 120 -9.36 9.80 19.36
CA PRO A 120 -10.59 9.74 20.12
C PRO A 120 -10.37 9.16 21.53
N GLY A 121 -11.19 9.57 22.51
CA GLY A 121 -11.00 9.29 23.92
C GLY A 121 -10.69 7.83 24.29
N ALA A 122 -11.41 6.86 23.73
CA ALA A 122 -11.17 5.43 23.98
C ALA A 122 -9.81 4.96 23.44
N LEU A 123 -9.47 5.32 22.19
CA LEU A 123 -8.19 4.98 21.56
C LEU A 123 -7.02 5.71 22.23
N SER A 124 -7.22 6.95 22.67
CA SER A 124 -6.17 7.72 23.32
C SER A 124 -5.75 7.09 24.65
N LYS A 125 -6.67 6.55 25.43
CA LYS A 125 -6.36 5.84 26.68
C LYS A 125 -5.45 4.63 26.45
N HIS A 126 -5.78 3.80 25.46
CA HIS A 126 -4.96 2.64 25.09
C HIS A 126 -3.59 3.05 24.54
N ALA A 127 -3.54 4.06 23.68
CA ALA A 127 -2.28 4.55 23.11
C ALA A 127 -1.37 5.16 24.20
N ILE A 128 -1.91 5.89 25.17
CA ILE A 128 -1.14 6.45 26.28
C ILE A 128 -0.57 5.34 27.16
N ALA A 129 -1.35 4.30 27.43
CA ALA A 129 -0.87 3.13 28.17
C ALA A 129 0.32 2.49 27.46
N ALA A 130 0.25 2.32 26.13
CA ALA A 130 1.36 1.81 25.33
C ALA A 130 2.61 2.71 25.38
N VAL A 131 2.45 4.03 25.28
CA VAL A 131 3.56 5.00 25.37
C VAL A 131 4.22 4.95 26.77
N SER A 132 3.42 4.83 27.81
CA SER A 132 3.92 4.74 29.19
C SER A 132 4.71 3.45 29.41
N TYR A 133 4.26 2.33 28.81
CA TYR A 133 4.92 1.04 28.94
C TYR A 133 6.31 1.02 28.28
N THR A 134 6.45 1.62 27.12
CA THR A 134 7.75 1.75 26.41
C THR A 134 8.75 2.63 27.15
N HIS A 135 8.30 3.50 28.02
CA HIS A 135 9.19 4.38 28.81
C HIS A 135 9.73 3.71 30.08
N LEU A 136 9.09 2.65 30.57
CA LEU A 136 9.46 1.96 31.82
C LEU A 136 10.44 0.79 31.60
N THR A 137 10.73 0.41 30.34
CA THR A 137 11.74 -0.58 29.95
C THR A 137 13.01 0.09 29.50
#